data_fb2571c1b2c3f0e832dedbad1052c522
#
_entry.id   fb2571c1b2c3f0e832dedbad1052c522
#
_cell.length_a   1.000
_cell.length_b   1.000
_cell.length_c   1.000
_cell.angle_alpha   90.00
_cell.angle_beta   90.00
_cell.angle_gamma   90.00
#
_symmetry.space_group_name_H-M   'P 1'
#
loop_
_entity.id
_entity.type
_entity.pdbx_description
1 polymer ?
#
loop_
_entity_poly.entity_id
_entity_poly.type
_entity_poly.pdbx_seq_one_letter_code
_entity_poly.pdbx_strand_id
1 'polypeptide(L)'
;MKKLLILIPLMLLGNNGFAQDKLYLIFEFMKVDNEQEQAYSETEAFWEKIQEQRVKNGDILGWDLWSLQPGGENQGYQYLTVSLYNDPVKMMSNAGNFEAALKAAYPGISEDELNKKFNNTAKSRDLAARVYLEQIAATKGNFEMPLGTVAGINLMKVSDGDYEKYEKFETEIFQPMHQKEVDAGIRGNWGLMRYMLPVGSDVYASHITADMYKDYNQLFKAGGAPGPALSEDQMQKIQEGIASRDLKFKYMATLIRKVR
;
A
#
# COMPACT_ATOMS: atom_id res chain seq x y z
N MET A 1 59.88 6.34 -37.78
CA MET A 1 58.62 7.09 -37.39
C MET A 1 57.68 6.10 -36.73
N LYS A 2 57.65 6.04 -35.41
CA LYS A 2 56.78 5.15 -34.64
C LYS A 2 55.45 5.89 -34.35
N LYS A 3 54.33 5.43 -34.90
CA LYS A 3 53.00 5.96 -34.59
C LYS A 3 52.55 5.40 -33.23
N LEU A 4 52.41 6.30 -32.26
CA LEU A 4 51.86 6.01 -30.95
C LEU A 4 50.36 6.02 -31.05
N LEU A 5 49.71 4.83 -30.92
CA LEU A 5 48.25 4.69 -30.80
C LEU A 5 47.90 4.97 -29.33
N ILE A 6 47.28 6.11 -29.08
CA ILE A 6 46.64 6.41 -27.78
C ILE A 6 45.28 5.74 -27.73
N LEU A 7 45.21 4.69 -26.95
CA LEU A 7 43.91 4.04 -26.59
C LEU A 7 43.27 4.90 -25.50
N ILE A 8 42.20 5.61 -25.83
CA ILE A 8 41.35 6.30 -24.84
C ILE A 8 40.41 5.25 -24.26
N PRO A 9 40.45 4.95 -22.94
CA PRO A 9 39.43 4.08 -22.34
C PRO A 9 38.13 4.86 -22.26
N LEU A 10 37.14 4.37 -22.99
CA LEU A 10 35.73 4.81 -22.91
C LEU A 10 35.22 4.41 -21.52
N MET A 11 35.28 5.31 -20.54
CA MET A 11 34.61 5.16 -19.27
C MET A 11 33.09 5.17 -19.55
N LEU A 12 32.49 3.99 -19.62
CA LEU A 12 31.07 3.80 -19.43
C LEU A 12 30.73 4.24 -18.00
N LEU A 13 30.36 5.50 -17.85
CA LEU A 13 29.63 5.96 -16.67
C LEU A 13 28.28 5.23 -16.68
N GLY A 14 28.25 4.06 -16.07
CA GLY A 14 27.02 3.40 -15.73
C GLY A 14 26.24 4.35 -14.81
N ASN A 15 25.20 4.96 -15.33
CA ASN A 15 24.15 5.55 -14.52
C ASN A 15 23.54 4.41 -13.69
N ASN A 16 24.13 4.14 -12.54
CA ASN A 16 23.43 3.44 -11.46
C ASN A 16 22.35 4.41 -10.95
N GLY A 17 21.29 4.60 -11.73
CA GLY A 17 20.04 5.03 -11.18
C GLY A 17 19.69 3.98 -10.13
N PHE A 18 19.72 4.35 -8.86
CA PHE A 18 19.12 3.56 -7.81
C PHE A 18 17.64 3.42 -8.20
N ALA A 19 17.31 2.32 -8.88
CA ALA A 19 15.94 1.91 -9.04
C ALA A 19 15.42 1.75 -7.61
N GLN A 20 14.50 2.59 -7.20
CA GLN A 20 13.79 2.39 -5.94
C GLN A 20 13.22 0.97 -6.04
N ASP A 21 13.61 0.08 -5.10
CA ASP A 21 13.14 -1.31 -5.11
C ASP A 21 11.61 -1.28 -5.20
N LYS A 22 11.09 -1.87 -6.28
CA LYS A 22 9.66 -1.82 -6.58
C LYS A 22 8.90 -2.54 -5.47
N LEU A 23 7.89 -1.88 -4.91
CA LEU A 23 7.05 -2.43 -3.86
C LEU A 23 5.82 -3.11 -4.49
N TYR A 24 5.51 -4.30 -4.00
CA TYR A 24 4.30 -5.05 -4.33
C TYR A 24 3.50 -5.27 -3.05
N LEU A 25 2.18 -5.26 -3.16
CA LEU A 25 1.31 -5.30 -1.99
C LEU A 25 0.14 -6.27 -2.22
N ILE A 26 -0.26 -6.94 -1.15
CA ILE A 26 -1.56 -7.61 -1.09
C ILE A 26 -2.43 -6.81 -0.14
N PHE A 27 -3.56 -6.32 -0.65
CA PHE A 27 -4.62 -5.73 0.15
C PHE A 27 -5.71 -6.77 0.36
N GLU A 28 -6.05 -7.02 1.62
CA GLU A 28 -7.14 -7.92 1.99
C GLU A 28 -8.16 -7.14 2.82
N PHE A 29 -9.31 -6.92 2.22
CA PHE A 29 -10.43 -6.26 2.86
C PHE A 29 -11.24 -7.27 3.66
N MET A 30 -11.36 -7.04 4.97
CA MET A 30 -11.99 -7.94 5.91
C MET A 30 -13.36 -7.42 6.31
N LYS A 31 -14.36 -8.28 6.17
CA LYS A 31 -15.68 -8.07 6.73
C LYS A 31 -15.73 -8.70 8.12
N VAL A 32 -16.15 -7.93 9.11
CA VAL A 32 -16.34 -8.36 10.49
C VAL A 32 -17.79 -8.05 10.86
N ASP A 33 -18.52 -9.07 11.26
CA ASP A 33 -19.91 -8.91 11.68
C ASP A 33 -19.98 -8.18 13.04
N ASN A 34 -21.12 -7.56 13.31
CA ASN A 34 -21.37 -6.91 14.59
C ASN A 34 -21.14 -7.90 15.75
N GLU A 35 -20.63 -7.38 16.85
CA GLU A 35 -20.29 -8.14 18.06
C GLU A 35 -19.08 -9.08 17.90
N GLN A 36 -18.39 -9.10 16.75
CA GLN A 36 -17.18 -9.91 16.52
C GLN A 36 -15.88 -9.10 16.61
N GLU A 37 -15.92 -7.80 16.90
CA GLU A 37 -14.73 -6.91 16.88
C GLU A 37 -13.68 -7.37 17.87
N GLN A 38 -14.06 -7.82 19.07
CA GLN A 38 -13.11 -8.35 20.06
C GLN A 38 -12.47 -9.65 19.56
N ALA A 39 -13.28 -10.59 19.05
CA ALA A 39 -12.77 -11.86 18.52
C ALA A 39 -11.88 -11.62 17.30
N TYR A 40 -12.21 -10.63 16.47
CA TYR A 40 -11.36 -10.20 15.36
C TYR A 40 -10.04 -9.59 15.84
N SER A 41 -10.06 -8.74 16.86
CA SER A 41 -8.83 -8.17 17.44
C SER A 41 -7.89 -9.27 18.00
N GLU A 42 -8.45 -10.31 18.64
CA GLU A 42 -7.70 -11.48 19.10
C GLU A 42 -7.14 -12.30 17.92
N THR A 43 -7.93 -12.46 16.86
CA THR A 43 -7.52 -13.10 15.61
C THR A 43 -6.34 -12.36 14.98
N GLU A 44 -6.39 -11.04 14.86
CA GLU A 44 -5.30 -10.27 14.27
C GLU A 44 -4.07 -10.21 15.18
N ALA A 45 -4.22 -10.25 16.50
CA ALA A 45 -3.10 -10.44 17.43
C ALA A 45 -2.44 -11.82 17.27
N PHE A 46 -3.21 -12.85 16.92
CA PHE A 46 -2.65 -14.16 16.56
C PHE A 46 -1.87 -14.09 15.25
N TRP A 47 -2.42 -13.45 14.22
CA TRP A 47 -1.75 -13.28 12.94
C TRP A 47 -0.50 -12.40 13.01
N GLU A 48 -0.51 -11.33 13.80
CA GLU A 48 0.62 -10.42 13.97
C GLU A 48 1.91 -11.17 14.33
N LYS A 49 1.85 -12.11 15.28
CA LYS A 49 3.00 -12.94 15.67
C LYS A 49 3.51 -13.84 14.54
N ILE A 50 2.62 -14.32 13.68
CA ILE A 50 3.01 -15.10 12.51
C ILE A 50 3.69 -14.19 11.49
N GLN A 51 3.16 -12.98 11.27
CA GLN A 51 3.75 -12.01 10.36
C GLN A 51 5.13 -11.53 10.84
N GLU A 52 5.34 -11.40 12.15
CA GLU A 52 6.67 -11.14 12.73
C GLU A 52 7.70 -12.20 12.30
N GLN A 53 7.32 -13.48 12.36
CA GLN A 53 8.21 -14.56 11.90
C GLN A 53 8.42 -14.52 10.39
N ARG A 54 7.39 -14.20 9.61
CA ARG A 54 7.50 -14.06 8.15
C ARG A 54 8.44 -12.92 7.76
N VAL A 55 8.36 -11.77 8.45
CA VAL A 55 9.30 -10.65 8.25
C VAL A 55 10.72 -11.08 8.62
N LYS A 56 10.90 -11.70 9.77
CA LYS A 56 12.21 -12.20 10.23
C LYS A 56 12.84 -13.20 9.26
N ASN A 57 12.03 -14.02 8.60
CA ASN A 57 12.47 -14.99 7.60
C ASN A 57 12.72 -14.37 6.23
N GLY A 58 12.35 -13.10 5.99
CA GLY A 58 12.42 -12.44 4.68
C GLY A 58 11.36 -12.91 3.69
N ASP A 59 10.28 -13.53 4.17
CA ASP A 59 9.13 -13.95 3.34
C ASP A 59 8.33 -12.73 2.87
N ILE A 60 8.20 -11.72 3.74
CA ILE A 60 7.55 -10.43 3.49
C ILE A 60 8.42 -9.30 4.03
N LEU A 61 8.25 -8.07 3.53
CA LEU A 61 8.91 -6.87 4.05
C LEU A 61 8.21 -6.30 5.28
N GLY A 62 6.92 -6.54 5.40
CA GLY A 62 6.11 -6.02 6.49
C GLY A 62 4.64 -6.40 6.36
N TRP A 63 3.90 -6.11 7.40
CA TRP A 63 2.46 -6.31 7.46
C TRP A 63 1.81 -5.22 8.30
N ASP A 64 0.65 -4.72 7.83
CA ASP A 64 -0.13 -3.67 8.47
C ASP A 64 -1.59 -4.08 8.64
N LEU A 65 -2.21 -3.64 9.72
CA LEU A 65 -3.64 -3.70 9.92
C LEU A 65 -4.21 -2.30 10.09
N TRP A 66 -5.22 -1.99 9.30
CA TRP A 66 -5.92 -0.72 9.26
C TRP A 66 -7.39 -0.88 9.60
N SER A 67 -7.92 -0.01 10.45
CA SER A 67 -9.36 0.18 10.64
C SER A 67 -9.88 1.19 9.63
N LEU A 68 -10.97 0.87 8.93
CA LEU A 68 -11.55 1.67 7.85
C LEU A 68 -12.72 2.52 8.33
N GLN A 69 -12.85 3.72 7.78
CA GLN A 69 -14.00 4.61 7.93
C GLN A 69 -14.45 5.12 6.56
N PRO A 70 -15.78 5.24 6.31
CA PRO A 70 -16.85 4.90 7.23
C PRO A 70 -16.90 3.40 7.50
N GLY A 71 -17.22 3.04 8.74
CA GLY A 71 -17.49 1.67 9.17
C GLY A 71 -18.98 1.39 9.21
N GLY A 72 -19.32 0.20 9.67
CA GLY A 72 -20.69 -0.26 9.86
C GLY A 72 -21.03 -1.46 9.00
N GLU A 73 -22.07 -2.19 9.40
CA GLU A 73 -22.47 -3.48 8.84
C GLU A 73 -22.69 -3.45 7.31
N ASN A 74 -23.24 -2.34 6.81
CA ASN A 74 -23.57 -2.21 5.38
C ASN A 74 -22.41 -1.65 4.52
N GLN A 75 -21.22 -1.46 5.07
CA GLN A 75 -20.06 -0.91 4.33
C GLN A 75 -19.21 -1.99 3.63
N GLY A 76 -19.61 -3.26 3.73
CA GLY A 76 -18.92 -4.37 3.05
C GLY A 76 -17.67 -4.86 3.77
N TYR A 77 -16.84 -3.98 4.31
CA TYR A 77 -15.65 -4.32 5.09
C TYR A 77 -15.24 -3.18 6.03
N GLN A 78 -14.67 -3.55 7.18
CA GLN A 78 -14.33 -2.65 8.28
C GLN A 78 -12.82 -2.56 8.50
N TYR A 79 -12.07 -3.53 7.98
CA TYR A 79 -10.62 -3.57 8.15
C TYR A 79 -9.92 -3.89 6.84
N LEU A 80 -8.65 -3.49 6.78
CA LEU A 80 -7.74 -3.78 5.67
C LEU A 80 -6.43 -4.30 6.24
N THR A 81 -6.00 -5.49 5.82
CA THR A 81 -4.62 -5.94 6.02
C THR A 81 -3.79 -5.67 4.78
N VAL A 82 -2.54 -5.31 4.98
CA VAL A 82 -1.59 -5.02 3.90
C VAL A 82 -0.32 -5.82 4.12
N SER A 83 0.00 -6.72 3.20
CA SER A 83 1.28 -7.42 3.18
C SER A 83 2.19 -6.79 2.12
N LEU A 84 3.47 -6.54 2.46
CA LEU A 84 4.43 -5.85 1.61
C LEU A 84 5.51 -6.80 1.11
N TYR A 85 5.86 -6.69 -0.17
CA TYR A 85 6.86 -7.51 -0.85
C TYR A 85 7.75 -6.65 -1.75
N ASN A 86 8.99 -7.09 -1.95
CA ASN A 86 9.90 -6.54 -2.98
C ASN A 86 10.03 -7.47 -4.20
N ASP A 87 9.35 -8.60 -4.21
CA ASP A 87 9.41 -9.62 -5.24
C ASP A 87 7.98 -10.09 -5.59
N PRO A 88 7.52 -9.87 -6.85
CA PRO A 88 6.18 -10.28 -7.26
C PRO A 88 6.01 -11.81 -7.31
N VAL A 89 7.09 -12.57 -7.53
CA VAL A 89 7.02 -14.04 -7.52
C VAL A 89 6.76 -14.52 -6.10
N LYS A 90 7.46 -13.97 -5.10
CA LYS A 90 7.19 -14.26 -3.68
C LYS A 90 5.75 -13.92 -3.32
N MET A 91 5.27 -12.75 -3.75
CA MET A 91 3.89 -12.31 -3.52
C MET A 91 2.86 -13.27 -4.12
N MET A 92 3.02 -13.62 -5.40
CA MET A 92 2.03 -14.43 -6.14
C MET A 92 2.06 -15.91 -5.75
N SER A 93 3.25 -16.47 -5.44
CA SER A 93 3.40 -17.86 -5.04
C SER A 93 3.11 -18.10 -3.56
N ASN A 94 2.85 -17.03 -2.77
CA ASN A 94 2.82 -17.10 -1.32
C ASN A 94 4.07 -17.83 -0.78
N ALA A 95 5.22 -17.49 -1.40
CA ALA A 95 6.49 -18.12 -1.08
C ALA A 95 6.86 -17.90 0.39
N GLY A 96 7.46 -18.89 0.97
CA GLY A 96 7.82 -18.92 2.38
C GLY A 96 7.27 -20.19 3.04
N ASN A 97 7.89 -20.56 4.13
CA ASN A 97 7.42 -21.70 4.91
C ASN A 97 6.42 -21.19 5.97
N PHE A 98 5.17 -21.01 5.55
CA PHE A 98 4.10 -20.54 6.45
C PHE A 98 3.95 -21.43 7.69
N GLU A 99 4.04 -22.75 7.52
CA GLU A 99 3.94 -23.71 8.63
C GLU A 99 5.10 -23.53 9.63
N ALA A 100 6.32 -23.31 9.13
CA ALA A 100 7.45 -23.01 10.01
C ALA A 100 7.28 -21.67 10.74
N ALA A 101 6.78 -20.64 10.06
CA ALA A 101 6.49 -19.35 10.68
C ALA A 101 5.40 -19.48 11.76
N LEU A 102 4.34 -20.24 11.49
CA LEU A 102 3.27 -20.52 12.44
C LEU A 102 3.80 -21.24 13.70
N LYS A 103 4.60 -22.29 13.53
CA LYS A 103 5.23 -23.03 14.64
C LYS A 103 6.21 -22.15 15.43
N ALA A 104 7.00 -21.32 14.73
CA ALA A 104 7.96 -20.41 15.37
C ALA A 104 7.28 -19.27 16.15
N ALA A 105 6.11 -18.81 15.70
CA ALA A 105 5.32 -17.79 16.40
C ALA A 105 4.76 -18.29 17.74
N TYR A 106 4.58 -19.61 17.88
CA TYR A 106 3.92 -20.22 19.05
C TYR A 106 4.71 -21.44 19.56
N PRO A 107 5.94 -21.23 20.05
CA PRO A 107 6.74 -22.32 20.61
C PRO A 107 6.08 -22.89 21.87
N GLY A 108 6.04 -24.22 21.97
CA GLY A 108 5.51 -24.92 23.13
C GLY A 108 4.00 -25.19 23.13
N ILE A 109 3.28 -24.78 22.09
CA ILE A 109 1.87 -25.18 21.86
C ILE A 109 1.86 -26.48 21.06
N SER A 110 0.96 -27.40 21.42
CA SER A 110 0.77 -28.63 20.64
C SER A 110 0.24 -28.33 19.24
N GLU A 111 0.54 -29.18 18.27
CA GLU A 111 0.09 -29.01 16.90
C GLU A 111 -1.44 -28.97 16.78
N ASP A 112 -2.14 -29.83 17.55
CA ASP A 112 -3.60 -29.86 17.57
C ASP A 112 -4.19 -28.55 18.13
N GLU A 113 -3.61 -27.98 19.19
CA GLU A 113 -4.05 -26.71 19.76
C GLU A 113 -3.77 -25.55 18.80
N LEU A 114 -2.60 -25.55 18.14
CA LEU A 114 -2.24 -24.54 17.17
C LEU A 114 -3.17 -24.56 15.95
N ASN A 115 -3.46 -25.75 15.43
CA ASN A 115 -4.41 -25.95 14.34
C ASN A 115 -5.82 -25.49 14.74
N LYS A 116 -6.26 -25.77 15.97
CA LYS A 116 -7.54 -25.29 16.47
C LYS A 116 -7.60 -23.77 16.55
N LYS A 117 -6.54 -23.13 17.05
CA LYS A 117 -6.45 -21.65 17.08
C LYS A 117 -6.48 -21.07 15.67
N PHE A 118 -5.69 -21.62 14.76
CA PHE A 118 -5.65 -21.19 13.35
C PHE A 118 -7.02 -21.31 12.68
N ASN A 119 -7.70 -22.45 12.81
CA ASN A 119 -9.03 -22.67 12.23
C ASN A 119 -10.11 -21.74 12.84
N ASN A 120 -9.93 -21.32 14.09
CA ASN A 120 -10.85 -20.39 14.74
C ASN A 120 -10.75 -18.97 14.16
N THR A 121 -9.62 -18.60 13.55
CA THR A 121 -9.45 -17.25 12.97
C THR A 121 -10.44 -16.96 11.83
N ALA A 122 -10.90 -17.99 11.13
CA ALA A 122 -11.91 -17.86 10.08
C ALA A 122 -13.34 -17.58 10.60
N LYS A 123 -13.56 -17.66 11.92
CA LYS A 123 -14.90 -17.47 12.51
C LYS A 123 -15.23 -16.02 12.85
N SER A 124 -14.23 -15.17 12.94
CA SER A 124 -14.38 -13.77 13.36
C SER A 124 -14.31 -12.79 12.18
N ARG A 125 -14.09 -13.28 10.97
CA ARG A 125 -13.96 -12.44 9.78
C ARG A 125 -14.22 -13.22 8.49
N ASP A 126 -14.67 -12.50 7.47
CA ASP A 126 -14.73 -12.94 6.09
C ASP A 126 -13.75 -12.12 5.25
N LEU A 127 -13.07 -12.78 4.32
CA LEU A 127 -12.28 -12.11 3.29
C LEU A 127 -13.24 -11.58 2.21
N ALA A 128 -13.57 -10.30 2.28
CA ALA A 128 -14.50 -9.68 1.32
C ALA A 128 -13.87 -9.45 -0.06
N ALA A 129 -12.60 -9.02 -0.09
CA ALA A 129 -11.85 -8.85 -1.34
C ALA A 129 -10.35 -8.97 -1.09
N ARG A 130 -9.63 -9.52 -2.08
CA ARG A 130 -8.17 -9.54 -2.13
C ARG A 130 -7.70 -8.91 -3.42
N VAL A 131 -6.75 -7.99 -3.32
CA VAL A 131 -6.19 -7.25 -4.44
C VAL A 131 -4.68 -7.34 -4.41
N TYR A 132 -4.08 -7.67 -5.56
CA TYR A 132 -2.64 -7.67 -5.75
C TYR A 132 -2.24 -6.40 -6.48
N LEU A 133 -1.27 -5.68 -5.94
CA LEU A 133 -0.90 -4.34 -6.35
C LEU A 133 0.61 -4.25 -6.63
N GLU A 134 0.95 -3.40 -7.60
CA GLU A 134 2.31 -2.91 -7.76
C GLU A 134 2.36 -1.41 -7.52
N GLN A 135 3.37 -0.94 -6.83
CA GLN A 135 3.61 0.49 -6.66
C GLN A 135 4.15 1.07 -7.96
N ILE A 136 3.47 2.10 -8.48
CA ILE A 136 3.88 2.85 -9.68
C ILE A 136 4.74 4.05 -9.28
N ALA A 137 4.32 4.76 -8.23
CA ALA A 137 5.02 5.95 -7.75
C ALA A 137 4.77 6.18 -6.26
N ALA A 138 5.69 6.89 -5.61
CA ALA A 138 5.53 7.40 -4.27
C ALA A 138 6.34 8.70 -4.09
N THR A 139 5.97 9.51 -3.11
CA THR A 139 6.81 10.61 -2.64
C THR A 139 8.04 10.06 -1.90
N LYS A 140 9.13 10.83 -1.95
CA LYS A 140 10.38 10.52 -1.23
C LYS A 140 10.31 11.11 0.18
N GLY A 141 10.90 10.42 1.15
CA GLY A 141 10.99 10.88 2.54
C GLY A 141 11.05 9.73 3.52
N ASN A 142 11.34 10.05 4.78
CA ASN A 142 11.41 9.06 5.87
C ASN A 142 10.13 9.16 6.71
N PHE A 143 9.03 8.66 6.18
CA PHE A 143 7.79 8.58 6.93
C PHE A 143 7.67 7.22 7.63
N GLU A 144 7.87 7.21 8.94
CA GLU A 144 7.95 5.97 9.74
C GLU A 144 6.60 5.27 9.96
N MET A 145 5.49 5.89 9.62
CA MET A 145 4.15 5.35 9.84
C MET A 145 3.94 4.87 11.31
N PRO A 146 3.91 5.75 12.31
CA PRO A 146 3.59 5.34 13.69
C PRO A 146 2.17 4.78 13.79
N LEU A 147 1.89 3.96 14.81
CA LEU A 147 0.51 3.57 15.11
C LEU A 147 -0.35 4.82 15.29
N GLY A 148 -1.58 4.79 14.79
CA GLY A 148 -2.45 5.96 14.69
C GLY A 148 -2.24 6.80 13.40
N THR A 149 -1.28 6.42 12.52
CA THR A 149 -1.19 7.00 11.16
C THR A 149 -2.53 6.91 10.48
N VAL A 150 -2.93 8.01 9.86
CA VAL A 150 -4.18 8.13 9.09
C VAL A 150 -3.86 8.09 7.60
N ALA A 151 -4.59 7.28 6.85
CA ALA A 151 -4.47 7.20 5.39
C ALA A 151 -5.81 7.47 4.70
N GLY A 152 -5.81 8.34 3.71
CA GLY A 152 -6.88 8.43 2.72
C GLY A 152 -6.60 7.43 1.60
N ILE A 153 -7.42 6.38 1.50
CA ILE A 153 -7.29 5.33 0.47
C ILE A 153 -8.34 5.60 -0.59
N ASN A 154 -7.91 5.99 -1.78
CA ASN A 154 -8.79 6.35 -2.87
C ASN A 154 -8.80 5.24 -3.92
N LEU A 155 -9.95 4.62 -4.15
CA LEU A 155 -10.15 3.60 -5.17
C LEU A 155 -10.52 4.28 -6.50
N MET A 156 -9.66 4.17 -7.49
CA MET A 156 -9.80 4.81 -8.80
C MET A 156 -10.11 3.77 -9.88
N LYS A 157 -11.10 4.05 -10.72
CA LYS A 157 -11.35 3.31 -11.96
C LYS A 157 -10.85 4.14 -13.12
N VAL A 158 -9.94 3.56 -13.89
CA VAL A 158 -9.43 4.11 -15.15
C VAL A 158 -9.89 3.18 -16.27
N SER A 159 -10.25 3.74 -17.42
CA SER A 159 -10.66 2.95 -18.58
C SER A 159 -9.49 2.12 -19.14
N ASP A 160 -9.80 0.94 -19.66
CA ASP A 160 -8.80 0.12 -20.33
C ASP A 160 -8.23 0.90 -21.53
N GLY A 161 -6.90 0.94 -21.64
CA GLY A 161 -6.17 1.74 -22.63
C GLY A 161 -5.73 3.13 -22.16
N ASP A 162 -6.26 3.66 -21.05
CA ASP A 162 -5.89 4.98 -20.51
C ASP A 162 -4.94 4.91 -19.29
N TYR A 163 -4.48 3.71 -18.89
CA TYR A 163 -3.65 3.53 -17.69
C TYR A 163 -2.37 4.36 -17.76
N GLU A 164 -1.64 4.31 -18.87
CA GLU A 164 -0.42 5.08 -19.05
C GLU A 164 -0.68 6.59 -18.96
N LYS A 165 -1.76 7.07 -19.55
CA LYS A 165 -2.16 8.48 -19.50
C LYS A 165 -2.45 8.92 -18.08
N TYR A 166 -3.22 8.12 -17.32
CA TYR A 166 -3.55 8.40 -15.93
C TYR A 166 -2.30 8.37 -15.03
N GLU A 167 -1.48 7.31 -15.14
CA GLU A 167 -0.26 7.18 -14.34
C GLU A 167 0.73 8.31 -14.62
N LYS A 168 0.87 8.70 -15.89
CA LYS A 168 1.69 9.84 -16.27
C LYS A 168 1.19 11.15 -15.65
N PHE A 169 -0.11 11.33 -15.63
CA PHE A 169 -0.72 12.49 -15.00
C PHE A 169 -0.44 12.52 -13.49
N GLU A 170 -0.66 11.40 -12.79
CA GLU A 170 -0.38 11.29 -11.36
C GLU A 170 1.10 11.53 -11.05
N THR A 171 2.02 11.02 -11.87
CA THR A 171 3.47 11.12 -11.65
C THR A 171 4.06 12.47 -12.04
N GLU A 172 3.55 13.12 -13.09
CA GLU A 172 4.09 14.39 -13.59
C GLU A 172 3.43 15.62 -12.95
N ILE A 173 2.19 15.50 -12.48
CA ILE A 173 1.43 16.64 -11.93
C ILE A 173 1.20 16.47 -10.42
N PHE A 174 0.56 15.39 -9.97
CA PHE A 174 0.19 15.24 -8.56
C PHE A 174 1.38 14.85 -7.67
N GLN A 175 2.21 13.92 -8.07
CA GLN A 175 3.37 13.50 -7.28
C GLN A 175 4.29 14.69 -6.92
N PRO A 176 4.68 15.60 -7.84
CA PRO A 176 5.48 16.78 -7.48
C PRO A 176 4.77 17.74 -6.53
N MET A 177 3.43 17.86 -6.61
CA MET A 177 2.65 18.67 -5.67
C MET A 177 2.66 18.02 -4.27
N HIS A 178 2.39 16.72 -4.20
CA HIS A 178 2.44 15.97 -2.95
C HIS A 178 3.84 15.92 -2.35
N GLN A 179 4.90 15.88 -3.19
CA GLN A 179 6.28 15.95 -2.70
C GLN A 179 6.55 17.26 -1.96
N LYS A 180 6.07 18.40 -2.48
CA LYS A 180 6.20 19.70 -1.78
C LYS A 180 5.48 19.69 -0.44
N GLU A 181 4.31 19.05 -0.36
CA GLU A 181 3.56 18.92 0.91
C GLU A 181 4.31 18.02 1.91
N VAL A 182 4.93 16.92 1.43
CA VAL A 182 5.78 16.05 2.27
C VAL A 182 7.00 16.81 2.77
N ASP A 183 7.71 17.54 1.90
CA ASP A 183 8.88 18.34 2.24
C ASP A 183 8.56 19.45 3.24
N ALA A 184 7.34 19.99 3.18
CA ALA A 184 6.82 21.00 4.11
C ALA A 184 6.24 20.41 5.41
N GLY A 185 6.21 19.07 5.57
CA GLY A 185 5.62 18.40 6.74
C GLY A 185 4.08 18.48 6.83
N ILE A 186 3.42 18.90 5.75
CA ILE A 186 1.95 18.98 5.65
C ILE A 186 1.36 17.58 5.47
N ARG A 187 2.03 16.73 4.72
CA ARG A 187 1.69 15.32 4.43
C ARG A 187 2.80 14.40 4.90
N GLY A 188 2.48 13.20 5.33
CA GLY A 188 3.48 12.19 5.70
C GLY A 188 4.07 11.49 4.47
N ASN A 189 3.20 10.97 3.62
CA ASN A 189 3.58 10.28 2.38
C ASN A 189 2.40 10.26 1.40
N TRP A 190 2.70 9.96 0.13
CA TRP A 190 1.74 9.67 -0.92
C TRP A 190 2.25 8.53 -1.79
N GLY A 191 1.35 7.66 -2.26
CA GLY A 191 1.68 6.58 -3.17
C GLY A 191 0.57 6.28 -4.17
N LEU A 192 0.98 5.87 -5.38
CA LEU A 192 0.13 5.37 -6.45
C LEU A 192 0.42 3.89 -6.68
N MET A 193 -0.62 3.08 -6.68
CA MET A 193 -0.58 1.63 -6.92
C MET A 193 -1.53 1.26 -8.04
N ARG A 194 -1.14 0.29 -8.86
CA ARG A 194 -1.96 -0.32 -9.91
C ARG A 194 -2.34 -1.74 -9.53
N TYR A 195 -3.55 -2.15 -9.88
CA TYR A 195 -3.97 -3.54 -9.74
C TYR A 195 -3.19 -4.44 -10.71
N MET A 196 -2.58 -5.48 -10.17
CA MET A 196 -2.09 -6.61 -10.93
C MET A 196 -3.19 -7.67 -11.09
N LEU A 197 -3.97 -7.89 -10.03
CA LEU A 197 -5.15 -8.75 -9.99
C LEU A 197 -6.14 -8.25 -8.91
N PRO A 198 -7.47 -8.37 -9.16
CA PRO A 198 -8.11 -8.72 -10.44
C PRO A 198 -7.98 -7.60 -11.47
N VAL A 199 -8.08 -7.94 -12.77
CA VAL A 199 -8.11 -6.99 -13.88
C VAL A 199 -9.31 -7.29 -14.77
N GLY A 200 -9.79 -6.30 -15.51
CA GLY A 200 -10.92 -6.42 -16.43
C GLY A 200 -11.91 -5.26 -16.33
N SER A 201 -12.82 -5.16 -17.30
CA SER A 201 -13.81 -4.07 -17.39
C SER A 201 -14.73 -4.00 -16.15
N ASP A 202 -15.09 -5.15 -15.60
CA ASP A 202 -16.05 -5.26 -14.50
C ASP A 202 -15.43 -5.09 -13.11
N VAL A 203 -14.10 -4.94 -13.03
CA VAL A 203 -13.43 -4.70 -11.75
C VAL A 203 -13.79 -3.31 -11.23
N TYR A 204 -14.12 -3.23 -9.94
CA TYR A 204 -14.57 -2.00 -9.29
C TYR A 204 -13.57 -0.85 -9.38
N ALA A 205 -12.28 -1.13 -9.21
CA ALA A 205 -11.19 -0.16 -9.33
C ALA A 205 -10.01 -0.78 -10.08
N SER A 206 -9.12 0.04 -10.62
CA SER A 206 -7.90 -0.36 -11.32
C SER A 206 -6.63 0.19 -10.68
N HIS A 207 -6.77 1.26 -9.90
CA HIS A 207 -5.69 1.94 -9.20
C HIS A 207 -6.12 2.32 -7.78
N ILE A 208 -5.12 2.51 -6.93
CA ILE A 208 -5.29 3.07 -5.59
C ILE A 208 -4.27 4.20 -5.42
N THR A 209 -4.72 5.35 -4.90
CA THR A 209 -3.81 6.31 -4.31
C THR A 209 -3.96 6.30 -2.79
N ALA A 210 -2.85 6.42 -2.08
CA ALA A 210 -2.83 6.48 -0.62
C ALA A 210 -2.17 7.79 -0.16
N ASP A 211 -2.93 8.61 0.55
CA ASP A 211 -2.49 9.85 1.19
C ASP A 211 -2.24 9.59 2.68
N MET A 212 -1.02 9.70 3.17
CA MET A 212 -0.70 9.35 4.56
C MET A 212 -0.39 10.58 5.39
N TYR A 213 -0.90 10.58 6.62
CA TYR A 213 -0.71 11.62 7.62
C TYR A 213 -0.35 10.97 8.96
N LYS A 214 0.50 11.63 9.74
CA LYS A 214 0.92 11.15 11.05
C LYS A 214 -0.27 10.87 11.99
N ASP A 215 -1.29 11.74 11.91
CA ASP A 215 -2.49 11.70 12.72
C ASP A 215 -3.60 12.58 12.10
N TYR A 216 -4.78 12.59 12.70
CA TYR A 216 -5.89 13.46 12.29
C TYR A 216 -5.59 14.94 12.39
N ASN A 217 -4.71 15.39 13.30
CA ASN A 217 -4.32 16.81 13.38
C ASN A 217 -3.57 17.23 12.13
N GLN A 218 -2.63 16.42 11.66
CA GLN A 218 -1.92 16.72 10.41
C GLN A 218 -2.88 16.71 9.22
N LEU A 219 -3.77 15.71 9.13
CA LEU A 219 -4.77 15.61 8.07
C LEU A 219 -5.66 16.87 7.99
N PHE A 220 -6.25 17.29 9.11
CA PHE A 220 -7.17 18.43 9.10
C PHE A 220 -6.45 19.76 8.92
N LYS A 221 -5.20 19.89 9.38
CA LYS A 221 -4.37 21.07 9.07
C LYS A 221 -4.04 21.14 7.58
N ALA A 222 -3.72 20.00 6.96
CA ALA A 222 -3.48 19.94 5.52
C ALA A 222 -4.71 20.37 4.70
N GLY A 223 -5.90 19.90 5.07
CA GLY A 223 -7.16 20.28 4.41
C GLY A 223 -7.56 21.76 4.56
N GLY A 224 -7.03 22.46 5.56
CA GLY A 224 -7.24 23.90 5.77
C GLY A 224 -6.14 24.78 5.20
N ALA A 225 -5.07 24.24 4.68
CA ALA A 225 -4.00 25.01 4.07
C ALA A 225 -4.45 25.58 2.70
N PRO A 226 -4.16 26.85 2.39
CA PRO A 226 -4.44 27.39 1.06
C PRO A 226 -3.64 26.58 0.03
N GLY A 227 -4.32 26.11 -1.00
CA GLY A 227 -3.68 25.44 -2.12
C GLY A 227 -2.65 26.35 -2.82
N PRO A 228 -1.68 25.78 -3.54
CA PRO A 228 -0.73 26.58 -4.31
C PRO A 228 -1.48 27.41 -5.36
N ALA A 229 -1.00 28.62 -5.61
CA ALA A 229 -1.48 29.41 -6.76
C ALA A 229 -1.11 28.63 -8.04
N LEU A 230 -2.12 28.27 -8.82
CA LEU A 230 -1.96 27.51 -10.06
C LEU A 230 -2.14 28.44 -11.27
N SER A 231 -1.34 28.25 -12.32
CA SER A 231 -1.57 28.87 -13.62
C SER A 231 -2.78 28.25 -14.30
N GLU A 232 -3.34 28.94 -15.30
CA GLU A 232 -4.45 28.41 -16.10
C GLU A 232 -4.08 27.08 -16.77
N ASP A 233 -2.86 26.95 -17.32
CA ASP A 233 -2.33 25.71 -17.89
C ASP A 233 -2.27 24.57 -16.87
N GLN A 234 -1.83 24.86 -15.64
CA GLN A 234 -1.81 23.85 -14.56
C GLN A 234 -3.22 23.43 -14.16
N MET A 235 -4.15 24.38 -14.05
CA MET A 235 -5.55 24.07 -13.75
C MET A 235 -6.19 23.21 -14.82
N GLN A 236 -5.94 23.51 -16.11
CA GLN A 236 -6.43 22.70 -17.23
C GLN A 236 -5.88 21.28 -17.17
N LYS A 237 -4.57 21.12 -16.97
CA LYS A 237 -3.93 19.79 -16.83
C LYS A 237 -4.50 19.00 -15.65
N ILE A 238 -4.76 19.63 -14.53
CA ILE A 238 -5.39 19.00 -13.37
C ILE A 238 -6.80 18.53 -13.70
N GLN A 239 -7.59 19.34 -14.39
CA GLN A 239 -8.95 18.95 -14.81
C GLN A 239 -8.93 17.76 -15.79
N GLU A 240 -8.03 17.77 -16.76
CA GLU A 240 -7.84 16.66 -17.71
C GLU A 240 -7.47 15.35 -16.99
N GLY A 241 -6.59 15.42 -15.99
CA GLY A 241 -6.21 14.25 -15.21
C GLY A 241 -7.33 13.75 -14.32
N ILE A 242 -8.06 14.65 -13.66
CA ILE A 242 -9.24 14.28 -12.88
C ILE A 242 -10.29 13.59 -13.78
N ALA A 243 -10.46 14.08 -15.01
CA ALA A 243 -11.39 13.51 -15.98
C ALA A 243 -10.93 12.14 -16.54
N SER A 244 -9.66 11.77 -16.40
CA SER A 244 -9.12 10.49 -16.89
C SER A 244 -9.46 9.31 -16.00
N ARG A 245 -10.07 9.53 -14.82
CA ARG A 245 -10.39 8.52 -13.84
C ARG A 245 -11.74 8.77 -13.18
N ASP A 246 -12.32 7.72 -12.62
CA ASP A 246 -13.51 7.78 -11.79
C ASP A 246 -13.13 7.41 -10.35
N LEU A 247 -13.35 8.31 -9.40
CA LEU A 247 -13.16 8.02 -7.96
C LEU A 247 -14.34 7.18 -7.48
N LYS A 248 -14.15 5.88 -7.38
CA LYS A 248 -15.19 4.93 -6.99
C LYS A 248 -15.53 5.02 -5.51
N PHE A 249 -14.51 5.12 -4.65
CA PHE A 249 -14.69 5.22 -3.21
C PHE A 249 -13.43 5.79 -2.53
N LYS A 250 -13.64 6.41 -1.38
CA LYS A 250 -12.56 6.87 -0.50
C LYS A 250 -12.79 6.36 0.91
N TYR A 251 -11.80 5.62 1.43
CA TYR A 251 -11.75 5.27 2.83
C TYR A 251 -10.78 6.19 3.57
N MET A 252 -11.13 6.52 4.81
CA MET A 252 -10.15 6.94 5.81
C MET A 252 -9.75 5.72 6.60
N ALA A 253 -8.46 5.44 6.70
CA ALA A 253 -7.93 4.29 7.40
C ALA A 253 -7.04 4.74 8.56
N THR A 254 -7.12 4.06 9.70
CA THR A 254 -6.24 4.29 10.84
C THR A 254 -5.38 3.05 11.08
N LEU A 255 -4.06 3.22 11.11
CA LEU A 255 -3.11 2.13 11.36
C LEU A 255 -3.21 1.68 12.82
N ILE A 256 -3.60 0.42 13.05
CA ILE A 256 -3.80 -0.12 14.40
C ILE A 256 -2.80 -1.21 14.77
N ARG A 257 -2.16 -1.88 13.80
CA ARG A 257 -1.04 -2.82 14.00
C ARG A 257 -0.03 -2.70 12.88
N LYS A 258 1.24 -2.94 13.18
CA LYS A 258 2.32 -2.88 12.19
C LYS A 258 3.45 -3.83 12.55
N VAL A 259 3.94 -4.58 11.56
CA VAL A 259 5.13 -5.43 11.64
C VAL A 259 6.13 -4.97 10.56
N ARG A 260 7.38 -4.78 10.97
CA ARG A 260 8.52 -4.46 10.09
C ARG A 260 9.72 -5.30 10.46
#